data_60e94908268b16f45ead6e90aee2cc8a
#
_entry.id   60e94908268b16f45ead6e90aee2cc8a
#
_cell.length_a   1.000
_cell.length_b   1.000
_cell.length_c   1.000
_cell.angle_alpha   90.00
_cell.angle_beta   90.00
_cell.angle_gamma   90.00
#
_symmetry.space_group_name_H-M   'P 1'
#
loop_
_entity.id
_entity.type
_entity.pdbx_description
1 polymer ?
#
loop_
_entity_poly.entity_id
_entity_poly.type
_entity_poly.pdbx_seq_one_letter_code
_entity_poly.pdbx_strand_id
1 'polypeptide(L)'
;MARRTALITGASAGFGRALAHALVPRGWRVIGTARDAGRLARVAAELGAAFVAVPGDVTDPAHRAELAEVASGAGELALVVNNASALGPSPLVRLADYPLDELELVYRTNVVAPLAVVQFALSLLAADGSVVNLSSDAALEPYPEWGGYGSSKAALDQLTAILGAEHPQLSIYAFDPGDMRTAMHQAAFPGDDISDRPEPETVVPALLRLLDEKPKNGRYAAADFAVGHRS
;
A
#
# COMPACT_ATOMS: atom_id res chain seq x y z
N MET A 1 25.32 -10.58 -5.37
CA MET A 1 24.46 -10.11 -4.26
C MET A 1 23.09 -10.74 -4.40
N ALA A 2 22.46 -11.21 -3.32
CA ALA A 2 21.09 -11.70 -3.36
C ALA A 2 20.15 -10.56 -3.82
N ARG A 3 19.18 -10.90 -4.64
CA ARG A 3 18.21 -9.94 -5.19
C ARG A 3 17.22 -9.56 -4.09
N ARG A 4 17.05 -8.27 -3.79
CA ARG A 4 16.05 -7.80 -2.82
C ARG A 4 14.65 -8.15 -3.33
N THR A 5 13.79 -8.67 -2.46
CA THR A 5 12.40 -9.02 -2.81
C THR A 5 11.43 -8.07 -2.11
N ALA A 6 10.45 -7.55 -2.86
CA ALA A 6 9.35 -6.76 -2.35
C ALA A 6 8.02 -7.49 -2.57
N LEU A 7 7.12 -7.47 -1.58
CA LEU A 7 5.72 -7.85 -1.70
C LEU A 7 4.86 -6.59 -1.74
N ILE A 8 4.04 -6.43 -2.80
CA ILE A 8 3.19 -5.26 -3.00
C ILE A 8 1.74 -5.71 -3.21
N THR A 9 0.84 -5.28 -2.34
CA THR A 9 -0.59 -5.49 -2.55
C THR A 9 -1.19 -4.34 -3.39
N GLY A 10 -2.21 -4.63 -4.20
CA GLY A 10 -2.78 -3.64 -5.13
C GLY A 10 -1.81 -3.24 -6.26
N ALA A 11 -0.98 -4.17 -6.73
CA ALA A 11 0.11 -3.90 -7.69
C ALA A 11 -0.34 -3.76 -9.15
N SER A 12 -1.64 -3.86 -9.47
CA SER A 12 -2.14 -3.83 -10.86
C SER A 12 -2.44 -2.44 -11.39
N ALA A 13 -2.49 -1.41 -10.54
CA ALA A 13 -2.84 -0.04 -10.90
C ALA A 13 -2.27 0.98 -9.91
N GLY A 14 -2.38 2.27 -10.23
CA GLY A 14 -2.06 3.39 -9.35
C GLY A 14 -0.65 3.28 -8.75
N PHE A 15 -0.54 3.67 -7.48
CA PHE A 15 0.75 3.74 -6.79
C PHE A 15 1.47 2.40 -6.69
N GLY A 16 0.74 1.28 -6.43
CA GLY A 16 1.37 -0.04 -6.35
C GLY A 16 2.00 -0.49 -7.67
N ARG A 17 1.34 -0.20 -8.83
CA ARG A 17 1.91 -0.44 -10.16
C ARG A 17 3.14 0.44 -10.41
N ALA A 18 3.03 1.74 -10.13
CA ALA A 18 4.12 2.71 -10.29
C ALA A 18 5.35 2.31 -9.47
N LEU A 19 5.14 1.86 -8.22
CA LEU A 19 6.21 1.37 -7.35
C LEU A 19 6.88 0.11 -7.92
N ALA A 20 6.11 -0.86 -8.43
CA ALA A 20 6.67 -2.06 -9.06
C ALA A 20 7.56 -1.70 -10.25
N HIS A 21 7.11 -0.76 -11.10
CA HIS A 21 7.88 -0.24 -12.24
C HIS A 21 9.16 0.50 -11.80
N ALA A 22 9.16 1.13 -10.64
CA ALA A 22 10.35 1.80 -10.11
C ALA A 22 11.35 0.83 -9.47
N LEU A 23 10.89 -0.26 -8.84
CA LEU A 23 11.74 -1.22 -8.14
C LEU A 23 12.44 -2.21 -9.09
N VAL A 24 11.73 -2.73 -10.10
CA VAL A 24 12.29 -3.75 -11.01
C VAL A 24 13.55 -3.27 -11.74
N PRO A 25 13.61 -2.06 -12.35
CA PRO A 25 14.85 -1.55 -12.96
C PRO A 25 15.98 -1.33 -11.96
N ARG A 26 15.65 -1.20 -10.67
CA ARG A 26 16.64 -1.10 -9.57
C ARG A 26 17.14 -2.46 -9.08
N GLY A 27 16.83 -3.54 -9.80
CA GLY A 27 17.30 -4.89 -9.50
C GLY A 27 16.47 -5.66 -8.48
N TRP A 28 15.29 -5.15 -8.10
CA TRP A 28 14.40 -5.85 -7.19
C TRP A 28 13.63 -6.97 -7.90
N ARG A 29 13.29 -8.00 -7.15
CA ARG A 29 12.19 -8.92 -7.46
C ARG A 29 10.93 -8.41 -6.79
N VAL A 30 9.82 -8.37 -7.50
CA VAL A 30 8.53 -7.91 -6.96
C VAL A 30 7.52 -9.04 -7.02
N ILE A 31 6.92 -9.36 -5.90
CA ILE A 31 5.71 -10.18 -5.81
C ILE A 31 4.54 -9.22 -5.74
N GLY A 32 3.73 -9.20 -6.78
CA GLY A 32 2.58 -8.30 -6.88
C GLY A 32 1.27 -9.07 -6.81
N THR A 33 0.34 -8.61 -5.96
CA THR A 33 -1.02 -9.15 -5.92
C THR A 33 -2.07 -8.09 -6.20
N ALA A 34 -3.16 -8.48 -6.84
CA ALA A 34 -4.35 -7.67 -7.07
C ALA A 34 -5.52 -8.54 -7.52
N ARG A 35 -6.77 -8.06 -7.33
CA ARG A 35 -8.00 -8.76 -7.73
C ARG A 35 -8.17 -8.87 -9.24
N ASP A 36 -7.76 -7.85 -9.99
CA ASP A 36 -7.84 -7.84 -11.46
C ASP A 36 -6.65 -8.60 -12.06
N ALA A 37 -6.88 -9.89 -12.33
CA ALA A 37 -5.87 -10.78 -12.91
C ALA A 37 -5.39 -10.29 -14.30
N GLY A 38 -6.27 -9.71 -15.11
CA GLY A 38 -5.93 -9.22 -16.44
C GLY A 38 -5.00 -8.00 -16.39
N ARG A 39 -5.28 -7.04 -15.50
CA ARG A 39 -4.37 -5.89 -15.28
C ARG A 39 -3.05 -6.35 -14.69
N LEU A 40 -3.08 -7.27 -13.72
CA LEU A 40 -1.86 -7.77 -13.09
C LEU A 40 -0.98 -8.53 -14.08
N ALA A 41 -1.57 -9.33 -14.98
CA ALA A 41 -0.86 -10.01 -16.04
C ALA A 41 -0.19 -9.05 -17.03
N ARG A 42 -0.81 -7.88 -17.32
CA ARG A 42 -0.16 -6.83 -18.13
C ARG A 42 1.08 -6.27 -17.45
N VAL A 43 1.00 -5.99 -16.14
CA VAL A 43 2.18 -5.54 -15.37
C VAL A 43 3.28 -6.60 -15.41
N ALA A 44 2.94 -7.88 -15.29
CA ALA A 44 3.92 -8.97 -15.40
C ALA A 44 4.56 -9.05 -16.79
N ALA A 45 3.79 -8.84 -17.85
CA ALA A 45 4.32 -8.79 -19.22
C ALA A 45 5.26 -7.60 -19.44
N GLU A 46 4.95 -6.44 -18.86
CA GLU A 46 5.77 -5.22 -18.92
C GLU A 46 7.10 -5.37 -18.15
N LEU A 47 7.08 -6.02 -16.98
CA LEU A 47 8.23 -6.12 -16.06
C LEU A 47 9.03 -7.41 -16.18
N GLY A 48 8.49 -8.42 -16.91
CA GLY A 48 9.17 -9.68 -17.17
C GLY A 48 9.40 -10.52 -15.92
N ALA A 49 10.41 -11.39 -15.97
CA ALA A 49 10.69 -12.41 -14.93
C ALA A 49 11.02 -11.83 -13.53
N ALA A 50 11.23 -10.52 -13.40
CA ALA A 50 11.46 -9.88 -12.12
C ALA A 50 10.18 -9.59 -11.35
N PHE A 51 9.00 -9.69 -12.01
CA PHE A 51 7.70 -9.51 -11.39
C PHE A 51 6.94 -10.84 -11.37
N VAL A 52 6.52 -11.26 -10.17
CA VAL A 52 5.70 -12.45 -9.94
C VAL A 52 4.28 -12.00 -9.66
N ALA A 53 3.36 -12.28 -10.59
CA ALA A 53 1.95 -11.95 -10.45
C ALA A 53 1.22 -13.06 -9.67
N VAL A 54 0.57 -12.70 -8.58
CA VAL A 54 -0.28 -13.60 -7.77
C VAL A 54 -1.68 -12.98 -7.69
N PRO A 55 -2.58 -13.26 -8.64
CA PRO A 55 -3.90 -12.65 -8.68
C PRO A 55 -4.81 -13.19 -7.57
N GLY A 56 -5.50 -12.32 -6.85
CA GLY A 56 -6.45 -12.70 -5.82
C GLY A 56 -6.85 -11.53 -4.93
N ASP A 57 -7.73 -11.81 -3.98
CA ASP A 57 -8.23 -10.84 -3.02
C ASP A 57 -7.48 -10.98 -1.68
N VAL A 58 -6.82 -9.92 -1.24
CA VAL A 58 -6.09 -9.89 0.05
C VAL A 58 -7.00 -10.10 1.26
N THR A 59 -8.32 -9.95 1.11
CA THR A 59 -9.28 -10.24 2.17
C THR A 59 -9.57 -11.73 2.32
N ASP A 60 -9.24 -12.55 1.30
CA ASP A 60 -9.40 -14.00 1.33
C ASP A 60 -8.22 -14.67 2.06
N PRO A 61 -8.47 -15.43 3.15
CA PRO A 61 -7.44 -16.18 3.84
C PRO A 61 -6.70 -17.20 2.97
N ALA A 62 -7.38 -17.84 2.01
CA ALA A 62 -6.76 -18.82 1.12
C ALA A 62 -5.75 -18.14 0.18
N HIS A 63 -6.11 -16.97 -0.36
CA HIS A 63 -5.20 -16.17 -1.18
C HIS A 63 -3.98 -15.68 -0.37
N ARG A 64 -4.17 -15.28 0.88
CA ARG A 64 -3.03 -14.88 1.75
C ARG A 64 -2.10 -16.05 2.05
N ALA A 65 -2.62 -17.26 2.18
CA ALA A 65 -1.80 -18.47 2.32
C ALA A 65 -0.96 -18.72 1.05
N GLU A 66 -1.55 -18.60 -0.15
CA GLU A 66 -0.82 -18.67 -1.42
C GLU A 66 0.29 -17.60 -1.51
N LEU A 67 -0.03 -16.35 -1.12
CA LEU A 67 0.97 -15.28 -1.08
C LEU A 67 2.14 -15.61 -0.14
N ALA A 68 1.86 -16.19 1.03
CA ALA A 68 2.87 -16.59 1.98
C ALA A 68 3.78 -17.69 1.41
N GLU A 69 3.22 -18.66 0.70
CA GLU A 69 3.99 -19.73 0.01
C GLU A 69 4.90 -19.14 -1.08
N VAL A 70 4.35 -18.28 -1.94
CA VAL A 70 5.14 -17.64 -3.00
C VAL A 70 6.25 -16.76 -2.42
N ALA A 71 5.95 -16.02 -1.36
CA ALA A 71 6.93 -15.17 -0.67
C ALA A 71 8.05 -16.00 -0.04
N SER A 72 7.70 -17.09 0.64
CA SER A 72 8.67 -18.02 1.24
C SER A 72 9.60 -18.64 0.18
N GLY A 73 9.05 -19.03 -0.97
CA GLY A 73 9.84 -19.55 -2.09
C GLY A 73 10.73 -18.50 -2.78
N ALA A 74 10.51 -17.24 -2.54
CA ALA A 74 11.33 -16.15 -3.09
C ALA A 74 12.54 -15.78 -2.22
N GLY A 75 12.65 -16.30 -1.01
CA GLY A 75 13.66 -15.98 -0.02
C GLY A 75 13.23 -14.81 0.90
N GLU A 76 14.20 -14.13 1.51
CA GLU A 76 13.91 -13.03 2.43
C GLU A 76 13.24 -11.84 1.74
N LEU A 77 12.20 -11.30 2.39
CA LEU A 77 11.56 -10.06 1.99
C LEU A 77 12.34 -8.85 2.54
N ALA A 78 12.75 -7.96 1.68
CA ALA A 78 13.33 -6.68 2.11
C ALA A 78 12.27 -5.59 2.29
N LEU A 79 11.07 -5.76 1.67
CA LEU A 79 10.00 -4.77 1.70
C LEU A 79 8.63 -5.44 1.58
N VAL A 80 7.69 -5.00 2.41
CA VAL A 80 6.25 -5.29 2.29
C VAL A 80 5.50 -3.97 2.15
N VAL A 81 4.66 -3.84 1.13
CA VAL A 81 3.84 -2.64 0.91
C VAL A 81 2.37 -3.01 0.85
N ASN A 82 1.64 -2.67 1.90
CA ASN A 82 0.19 -2.76 1.95
C ASN A 82 -0.41 -1.52 1.27
N ASN A 83 -0.64 -1.65 -0.05
CA ASN A 83 -1.20 -0.58 -0.88
C ASN A 83 -2.64 -0.89 -1.34
N ALA A 84 -3.06 -2.16 -1.36
CA ALA A 84 -4.46 -2.50 -1.66
C ALA A 84 -5.40 -1.77 -0.70
N SER A 85 -6.43 -1.13 -1.23
CA SER A 85 -7.38 -0.33 -0.45
C SER A 85 -8.76 -0.34 -1.09
N ALA A 86 -9.79 -0.12 -0.28
CA ALA A 86 -11.16 0.12 -0.66
C ALA A 86 -11.61 1.51 -0.17
N LEU A 87 -12.25 2.27 -1.06
CA LEU A 87 -12.79 3.59 -0.74
C LEU A 87 -14.11 3.48 0.06
N GLY A 88 -14.91 2.46 -0.27
CA GLY A 88 -16.31 2.33 0.12
C GLY A 88 -17.25 2.82 -0.98
N PRO A 89 -18.47 3.30 -0.64
CA PRO A 89 -19.45 3.80 -1.59
C PRO A 89 -18.91 4.93 -2.47
N SER A 90 -19.33 4.95 -3.73
CA SER A 90 -19.11 6.05 -4.66
C SER A 90 -20.44 6.38 -5.35
N PRO A 91 -20.94 7.63 -5.21
CA PRO A 91 -20.35 8.75 -4.46
C PRO A 91 -20.23 8.47 -2.96
N LEU A 92 -19.37 9.24 -2.30
CA LEU A 92 -19.18 9.15 -0.84
C LEU A 92 -20.50 9.51 -0.11
N VAL A 93 -20.69 8.93 1.07
CA VAL A 93 -21.91 9.11 1.87
C VAL A 93 -21.56 9.48 3.32
N ARG A 94 -22.48 10.22 3.96
CA ARG A 94 -22.33 10.60 5.38
C ARG A 94 -22.35 9.37 6.27
N LEU A 95 -21.64 9.43 7.41
CA LEU A 95 -21.60 8.32 8.37
C LEU A 95 -23.00 7.91 8.88
N ALA A 96 -23.94 8.86 9.01
CA ALA A 96 -25.30 8.56 9.42
C ALA A 96 -26.05 7.66 8.44
N ASP A 97 -25.67 7.70 7.15
CA ASP A 97 -26.32 6.97 6.07
C ASP A 97 -25.38 5.87 5.50
N TYR A 98 -24.23 5.62 6.15
CA TYR A 98 -23.24 4.70 5.63
C TYR A 98 -23.71 3.24 5.76
N PRO A 99 -23.76 2.45 4.67
CA PRO A 99 -24.10 1.04 4.74
C PRO A 99 -23.07 0.27 5.58
N LEU A 100 -23.52 -0.45 6.60
CA LEU A 100 -22.60 -1.12 7.55
C LEU A 100 -21.86 -2.29 6.91
N ASP A 101 -22.45 -2.99 5.97
CA ASP A 101 -21.80 -4.03 5.17
C ASP A 101 -20.65 -3.48 4.30
N GLU A 102 -20.82 -2.29 3.73
CA GLU A 102 -19.74 -1.59 3.02
C GLU A 102 -18.64 -1.13 3.98
N LEU A 103 -19.01 -0.68 5.21
CA LEU A 103 -18.02 -0.34 6.24
C LEU A 103 -17.18 -1.55 6.62
N GLU A 104 -17.82 -2.70 6.84
CA GLU A 104 -17.12 -3.96 7.13
C GLU A 104 -16.15 -4.33 6.00
N LEU A 105 -16.56 -4.19 4.73
CA LEU A 105 -15.70 -4.46 3.58
C LEU A 105 -14.49 -3.52 3.54
N VAL A 106 -14.70 -2.22 3.80
CA VAL A 106 -13.61 -1.23 3.88
C VAL A 106 -12.63 -1.61 4.98
N TYR A 107 -13.10 -1.92 6.19
CA TYR A 107 -12.23 -2.34 7.30
C TYR A 107 -11.53 -3.66 7.02
N ARG A 108 -12.21 -4.62 6.43
CA ARG A 108 -11.61 -5.90 6.03
C ARG A 108 -10.45 -5.70 5.07
N THR A 109 -10.62 -4.79 4.11
CA THR A 109 -9.59 -4.51 3.09
C THR A 109 -8.47 -3.61 3.61
N ASN A 110 -8.81 -2.53 4.35
CA ASN A 110 -7.86 -1.48 4.69
C ASN A 110 -7.15 -1.70 6.04
N VAL A 111 -7.69 -2.58 6.89
CA VAL A 111 -7.19 -2.78 8.26
C VAL A 111 -6.80 -4.25 8.50
N VAL A 112 -7.77 -5.17 8.33
CA VAL A 112 -7.57 -6.58 8.66
C VAL A 112 -6.60 -7.25 7.69
N ALA A 113 -6.77 -7.02 6.38
CA ALA A 113 -5.90 -7.63 5.38
C ALA A 113 -4.43 -7.14 5.48
N PRO A 114 -4.12 -5.85 5.63
CA PRO A 114 -2.76 -5.38 5.90
C PRO A 114 -2.13 -6.02 7.13
N LEU A 115 -2.86 -6.12 8.25
CA LEU A 115 -2.35 -6.78 9.45
C LEU A 115 -2.05 -8.27 9.18
N ALA A 116 -2.96 -8.98 8.51
CA ALA A 116 -2.76 -10.38 8.18
C ALA A 116 -1.57 -10.60 7.22
N VAL A 117 -1.34 -9.68 6.27
CA VAL A 117 -0.13 -9.70 5.40
C VAL A 117 1.13 -9.50 6.25
N VAL A 118 1.14 -8.54 7.17
CA VAL A 118 2.28 -8.32 8.07
C VAL A 118 2.54 -9.56 8.92
N GLN A 119 1.51 -10.19 9.49
CA GLN A 119 1.64 -11.37 10.35
C GLN A 119 2.39 -12.52 9.68
N PHE A 120 2.07 -12.88 8.44
CA PHE A 120 2.84 -13.93 7.76
C PHE A 120 4.22 -13.42 7.30
N ALA A 121 4.32 -12.15 6.92
CA ALA A 121 5.55 -11.58 6.40
C ALA A 121 6.63 -11.41 7.47
N LEU A 122 6.28 -11.22 8.76
CA LEU A 122 7.24 -11.02 9.85
C LEU A 122 8.30 -12.12 9.93
N SER A 123 7.92 -13.38 9.67
CA SER A 123 8.87 -14.52 9.67
C SER A 123 9.73 -14.60 8.40
N LEU A 124 9.39 -13.85 7.35
CA LEU A 124 10.06 -13.83 6.05
C LEU A 124 10.87 -12.55 5.83
N LEU A 125 10.66 -11.51 6.66
CA LEU A 125 11.37 -10.25 6.54
C LEU A 125 12.85 -10.40 6.90
N ALA A 126 13.71 -9.78 6.10
CA ALA A 126 15.11 -9.59 6.44
C ALA A 126 15.24 -8.82 7.77
N ALA A 127 16.36 -9.00 8.47
CA ALA A 127 16.56 -8.38 9.79
C ALA A 127 16.46 -6.84 9.75
N ASP A 128 16.74 -6.22 8.62
CA ASP A 128 16.61 -4.78 8.35
C ASP A 128 15.43 -4.46 7.40
N GLY A 129 14.50 -5.39 7.27
CA GLY A 129 13.34 -5.28 6.37
C GLY A 129 12.41 -4.12 6.72
N SER A 130 11.63 -3.72 5.73
CA SER A 130 10.69 -2.61 5.88
C SER A 130 9.24 -3.03 5.60
N VAL A 131 8.31 -2.46 6.36
CA VAL A 131 6.86 -2.55 6.12
C VAL A 131 6.32 -1.15 5.90
N VAL A 132 5.58 -0.97 4.83
CA VAL A 132 4.90 0.30 4.51
C VAL A 132 3.41 0.05 4.37
N ASN A 133 2.63 0.70 5.20
CA ASN A 133 1.17 0.73 5.10
C ASN A 133 0.76 2.08 4.47
N LEU A 134 0.07 2.04 3.31
CA LEU A 134 -0.40 3.26 2.65
C LEU A 134 -1.52 3.90 3.46
N SER A 135 -1.24 5.07 4.00
CA SER A 135 -2.16 5.94 4.73
C SER A 135 -2.82 6.98 3.81
N SER A 136 -3.38 8.01 4.41
CA SER A 136 -4.00 9.18 3.78
C SER A 136 -4.12 10.30 4.81
N ASP A 137 -4.21 11.55 4.37
CA ASP A 137 -4.59 12.69 5.20
C ASP A 137 -5.96 12.51 5.86
N ALA A 138 -6.89 11.78 5.19
CA ALA A 138 -8.18 11.40 5.76
C ALA A 138 -8.09 10.53 7.04
N ALA A 139 -6.90 10.01 7.39
CA ALA A 139 -6.66 9.38 8.68
C ALA A 139 -6.60 10.39 9.83
N LEU A 140 -6.27 11.65 9.54
CA LEU A 140 -6.07 12.72 10.51
C LEU A 140 -7.15 13.79 10.40
N GLU A 141 -7.54 14.16 9.18
CA GLU A 141 -8.46 15.23 8.92
C GLU A 141 -9.92 14.74 8.85
N PRO A 142 -10.86 15.33 9.58
CA PRO A 142 -12.24 14.87 9.65
C PRO A 142 -13.08 15.38 8.46
N TYR A 143 -12.78 14.92 7.26
CA TYR A 143 -13.56 15.30 6.08
C TYR A 143 -14.99 14.72 6.13
N PRO A 144 -16.04 15.55 5.93
CA PRO A 144 -17.39 15.03 5.76
C PRO A 144 -17.46 13.98 4.64
N GLU A 145 -18.26 12.92 4.84
CA GLU A 145 -18.48 11.80 3.90
C GLU A 145 -17.31 10.81 3.76
N TRP A 146 -16.13 11.13 4.26
CA TRP A 146 -14.97 10.24 4.23
C TRP A 146 -14.91 9.25 5.42
N GLY A 147 -15.98 9.18 6.21
CA GLY A 147 -15.95 8.49 7.51
C GLY A 147 -15.56 7.01 7.44
N GLY A 148 -16.02 6.25 6.44
CA GLY A 148 -15.64 4.84 6.28
C GLY A 148 -14.16 4.68 5.93
N TYR A 149 -13.71 5.38 4.90
CA TYR A 149 -12.30 5.35 4.47
C TYR A 149 -11.38 5.95 5.52
N GLY A 150 -11.63 7.20 5.96
CA GLY A 150 -10.78 7.92 6.89
C GLY A 150 -10.60 7.19 8.22
N SER A 151 -11.70 6.68 8.82
CA SER A 151 -11.61 5.89 10.05
C SER A 151 -10.80 4.60 9.87
N SER A 152 -10.89 3.94 8.70
CA SER A 152 -10.09 2.76 8.39
C SER A 152 -8.60 3.09 8.26
N LYS A 153 -8.26 4.24 7.69
CA LYS A 153 -6.87 4.70 7.58
C LYS A 153 -6.30 5.13 8.93
N ALA A 154 -7.10 5.77 9.79
CA ALA A 154 -6.72 6.06 11.17
C ALA A 154 -6.45 4.77 11.97
N ALA A 155 -7.30 3.75 11.81
CA ALA A 155 -7.08 2.45 12.42
C ALA A 155 -5.79 1.78 11.92
N LEU A 156 -5.50 1.85 10.60
CA LEU A 156 -4.27 1.33 10.01
C LEU A 156 -3.02 2.06 10.54
N ASP A 157 -3.09 3.39 10.68
CA ASP A 157 -2.01 4.21 11.24
C ASP A 157 -1.70 3.80 12.68
N GLN A 158 -2.74 3.58 13.50
CA GLN A 158 -2.56 3.12 14.88
C GLN A 158 -1.97 1.70 14.95
N LEU A 159 -2.42 0.77 14.10
CA LEU A 159 -1.81 -0.56 14.00
C LEU A 159 -0.34 -0.47 13.58
N THR A 160 -0.02 0.42 12.64
CA THR A 160 1.36 0.64 12.17
C THR A 160 2.26 1.15 13.29
N ALA A 161 1.77 2.10 14.10
CA ALA A 161 2.51 2.61 15.25
C ALA A 161 2.78 1.55 16.31
N ILE A 162 1.78 0.70 16.61
CA ILE A 162 1.92 -0.42 17.56
C ILE A 162 2.92 -1.44 17.03
N LEU A 163 2.80 -1.87 15.77
CA LEU A 163 3.74 -2.79 15.14
C LEU A 163 5.18 -2.26 15.18
N GLY A 164 5.37 -0.96 14.94
CA GLY A 164 6.67 -0.32 15.02
C GLY A 164 7.26 -0.31 16.43
N ALA A 165 6.41 -0.22 17.47
CA ALA A 165 6.85 -0.32 18.86
C ALA A 165 7.19 -1.77 19.28
N GLU A 166 6.44 -2.76 18.76
CA GLU A 166 6.65 -4.19 19.02
C GLU A 166 7.87 -4.74 18.26
N HIS A 167 8.24 -4.16 17.12
CA HIS A 167 9.33 -4.60 16.26
C HIS A 167 10.34 -3.47 15.97
N PRO A 168 11.04 -2.93 16.99
CA PRO A 168 11.93 -1.78 16.83
C PRO A 168 13.15 -2.02 15.93
N GLN A 169 13.45 -3.29 15.60
CA GLN A 169 14.51 -3.69 14.66
C GLN A 169 14.11 -3.53 13.19
N LEU A 170 12.80 -3.49 12.90
CA LEU A 170 12.27 -3.30 11.57
C LEU A 170 11.97 -1.83 11.30
N SER A 171 11.90 -1.46 10.02
CA SER A 171 11.43 -0.16 9.56
C SER A 171 9.95 -0.24 9.21
N ILE A 172 9.06 0.27 10.07
CA ILE A 172 7.60 0.16 9.91
C ILE A 172 6.98 1.55 9.81
N TYR A 173 6.34 1.83 8.67
CA TYR A 173 5.86 3.16 8.32
C TYR A 173 4.39 3.17 7.90
N ALA A 174 3.63 4.15 8.37
CA ALA A 174 2.43 4.63 7.71
C ALA A 174 2.86 5.74 6.73
N PHE A 175 2.64 5.54 5.44
CA PHE A 175 3.05 6.48 4.40
C PHE A 175 1.83 7.07 3.70
N ASP A 176 1.70 8.38 3.80
CA ASP A 176 0.68 9.15 3.11
C ASP A 176 1.25 9.68 1.78
N PRO A 177 0.79 9.15 0.64
CA PRO A 177 1.28 9.57 -0.67
C PRO A 177 0.70 10.92 -1.12
N GLY A 178 -0.32 11.45 -0.40
CA GLY A 178 -1.14 12.56 -0.85
C GLY A 178 -2.10 12.18 -1.99
N ASP A 179 -2.79 13.18 -2.52
CA ASP A 179 -3.69 13.01 -3.66
C ASP A 179 -2.92 12.65 -4.92
N MET A 180 -3.42 11.65 -5.63
CA MET A 180 -2.84 11.19 -6.89
C MET A 180 -3.92 10.97 -7.94
N ARG A 181 -3.57 11.14 -9.22
CA ARG A 181 -4.46 10.86 -10.34
C ARG A 181 -4.66 9.35 -10.51
N THR A 182 -5.60 8.79 -9.77
CA THR A 182 -5.91 7.36 -9.74
C THR A 182 -7.41 7.11 -9.92
N ALA A 183 -7.76 5.88 -10.29
CA ALA A 183 -9.16 5.47 -10.37
C ALA A 183 -9.88 5.57 -9.01
N MET A 184 -9.17 5.37 -7.90
CA MET A 184 -9.74 5.51 -6.55
C MET A 184 -10.05 6.98 -6.24
N HIS A 185 -9.13 7.90 -6.56
CA HIS A 185 -9.37 9.33 -6.38
C HIS A 185 -10.52 9.81 -7.26
N GLN A 186 -10.58 9.38 -8.54
CA GLN A 186 -11.71 9.68 -9.42
C GLN A 186 -13.04 9.13 -8.89
N ALA A 187 -13.04 7.97 -8.22
CA ALA A 187 -14.24 7.42 -7.61
C ALA A 187 -14.69 8.20 -6.38
N ALA A 188 -13.76 8.86 -5.65
CA ALA A 188 -14.12 9.76 -4.56
C ALA A 188 -14.76 11.07 -5.06
N PHE A 189 -14.38 11.52 -6.26
CA PHE A 189 -14.87 12.74 -6.91
C PHE A 189 -15.45 12.42 -8.30
N PRO A 190 -16.63 11.73 -8.36
CA PRO A 190 -17.22 11.34 -9.62
C PRO A 190 -17.69 12.56 -10.42
N GLY A 191 -17.15 12.69 -11.64
CA GLY A 191 -17.46 13.82 -12.53
C GLY A 191 -16.53 15.02 -12.43
N ASP A 192 -15.69 15.08 -11.42
CA ASP A 192 -14.70 16.16 -11.30
C ASP A 192 -13.49 15.91 -12.20
N ASP A 193 -12.87 16.97 -12.66
CA ASP A 193 -11.58 16.91 -13.35
C ASP A 193 -10.46 16.80 -12.31
N ILE A 194 -9.77 15.66 -12.29
CA ILE A 194 -8.62 15.39 -11.42
C ILE A 194 -7.29 15.44 -12.18
N SER A 195 -7.26 16.05 -13.37
CA SER A 195 -6.05 16.11 -14.20
C SER A 195 -4.92 16.95 -13.57
N ASP A 196 -5.25 17.80 -12.63
CA ASP A 196 -4.31 18.60 -11.81
C ASP A 196 -3.61 17.78 -10.72
N ARG A 197 -4.10 16.56 -10.41
CA ARG A 197 -3.45 15.69 -9.43
C ARG A 197 -2.21 15.04 -10.01
N PRO A 198 -1.13 14.90 -9.21
CA PRO A 198 0.10 14.29 -9.67
C PRO A 198 -0.10 12.83 -10.07
N GLU A 199 0.65 12.37 -11.06
CA GLU A 199 0.69 10.95 -11.41
C GLU A 199 1.36 10.14 -10.30
N PRO A 200 0.91 8.90 -10.02
CA PRO A 200 1.52 8.05 -9.00
C PRO A 200 3.04 7.88 -9.14
N GLU A 201 3.54 7.87 -10.37
CA GLU A 201 4.96 7.74 -10.68
C GLU A 201 5.80 8.89 -10.12
N THR A 202 5.21 10.09 -10.00
CA THR A 202 5.91 11.28 -9.46
C THR A 202 6.01 11.25 -7.94
N VAL A 203 5.19 10.44 -7.26
CA VAL A 203 5.17 10.29 -5.80
C VAL A 203 6.10 9.16 -5.32
N VAL A 204 6.32 8.13 -6.15
CA VAL A 204 7.20 6.99 -5.82
C VAL A 204 8.59 7.41 -5.30
N PRO A 205 9.28 8.43 -5.86
CA PRO A 205 10.57 8.87 -5.34
C PRO A 205 10.57 9.25 -3.85
N ALA A 206 9.47 9.80 -3.33
CA ALA A 206 9.34 10.13 -1.90
C ALA A 206 9.36 8.86 -1.02
N LEU A 207 8.61 7.82 -1.41
CA LEU A 207 8.67 6.53 -0.72
C LEU A 207 10.06 5.89 -0.79
N LEU A 208 10.71 5.95 -1.96
CA LEU A 208 12.07 5.38 -2.09
C LEU A 208 13.07 6.10 -1.17
N ARG A 209 12.94 7.43 -1.02
CA ARG A 209 13.75 8.20 -0.07
C ARG A 209 13.47 7.79 1.38
N LEU A 210 12.22 7.65 1.77
CA LEU A 210 11.85 7.14 3.10
C LEU A 210 12.53 5.80 3.39
N LEU A 211 12.52 4.88 2.41
CA LEU A 211 13.13 3.56 2.52
C LEU A 211 14.67 3.61 2.56
N ASP A 212 15.29 4.56 1.90
CA ASP A 212 16.75 4.75 1.89
C ASP A 212 17.23 5.46 3.16
N GLU A 213 16.51 6.47 3.64
CA GLU A 213 16.88 7.26 4.83
C GLU A 213 16.59 6.51 6.14
N LYS A 214 15.65 5.58 6.13
CA LYS A 214 15.22 4.76 7.29
C LYS A 214 15.08 5.58 8.59
N PRO A 215 14.21 6.60 8.62
CA PRO A 215 13.95 7.33 9.85
C PRO A 215 13.29 6.43 10.91
N LYS A 216 13.02 6.95 12.10
CA LYS A 216 12.28 6.22 13.15
C LYS A 216 10.92 5.73 12.65
N ASN A 217 10.46 4.59 13.19
CA ASN A 217 9.11 4.09 12.93
C ASN A 217 8.07 5.19 13.20
N GLY A 218 7.08 5.32 12.30
CA GLY A 218 6.09 6.37 12.43
C GLY A 218 5.31 6.64 11.14
N ARG A 219 4.57 7.75 11.16
CA ARG A 219 3.80 8.26 10.02
C ARG A 219 4.58 9.34 9.30
N TYR A 220 4.61 9.25 7.97
CA TYR A 220 5.29 10.18 7.07
C TYR A 220 4.41 10.49 5.87
N ALA A 221 4.47 11.72 5.38
CA ALA A 221 3.85 12.13 4.14
C ALA A 221 4.88 12.21 3.00
N ALA A 222 4.44 12.04 1.77
CA ALA A 222 5.30 12.23 0.60
C ALA A 222 5.92 13.64 0.55
N ALA A 223 5.20 14.63 1.05
CA ALA A 223 5.67 16.01 1.16
C ALA A 223 6.93 16.16 2.04
N ASP A 224 7.10 15.32 3.06
CA ASP A 224 8.28 15.33 3.95
C ASP A 224 9.57 14.98 3.19
N PHE A 225 9.45 14.30 2.04
CA PHE A 225 10.54 13.83 1.20
C PHE A 225 10.60 14.51 -0.17
N ALA A 226 9.83 15.60 -0.38
CA ALA A 226 9.88 16.36 -1.62
C ALA A 226 11.25 17.04 -1.79
N VAL A 227 11.75 17.07 -3.04
CA VAL A 227 13.03 17.74 -3.37
C VAL A 227 12.88 19.24 -3.14
N GLY A 228 13.48 19.79 -2.09
CA GLY A 228 13.45 21.23 -1.81
C GLY A 228 13.25 21.63 -0.34
N HIS A 229 12.87 20.71 0.55
CA HIS A 229 12.79 20.97 1.97
C HIS A 229 14.05 20.48 2.70
N ARG A 230 15.15 21.23 2.61
CA ARG A 230 16.17 21.30 3.64
C ARG A 230 16.09 22.71 4.21
N SER A 231 15.43 22.87 5.32
CA SER A 231 15.55 24.05 6.20
C SER A 231 16.80 23.90 7.07
#